data_59c3830ab65fd614dde13b6fcda3a532
#
_entry.id   59c3830ab65fd614dde13b6fcda3a532
#
_cell.length_a   1.000
_cell.length_b   1.000
_cell.length_c   1.000
_cell.angle_alpha   90.00
_cell.angle_beta   90.00
_cell.angle_gamma   90.00
#
_symmetry.space_group_name_H-M   'P 1'
#
loop_
_entity.id
_entity.type
_entity.pdbx_description
1 polymer ?
#
loop_
_entity_poly.entity_id
_entity_poly.type
_entity_poly.pdbx_seq_one_letter_code
_entity_poly.pdbx_strand_id
1 'polypeptide(L)'
;AYLAVESYSGKGIEDQQGELVFSREMSSTVQDMKGNILLCDDLSDTGVTLNKSIQWLKNYVPLKGNIKYIKTAVLWKKKDSTFEPDFCAQKLDSNPWIVQPFERYEEIRVEDLVKKHKN
;
A
#
# COMPACT_ATOMS: atom_id res chain seq x y z
N ALA A 1 5.03 -0.71 11.79
CA ALA A 1 5.47 0.42 10.96
C ALA A 1 4.49 0.67 9.82
N TYR A 2 4.40 1.88 9.39
CA TYR A 2 3.49 2.29 8.31
C TYR A 2 4.26 3.10 7.27
N LEU A 3 4.12 2.70 6.00
CA LEU A 3 4.70 3.40 4.86
C LEU A 3 3.57 4.06 4.06
N ALA A 4 3.56 5.38 4.01
CA ALA A 4 2.57 6.11 3.22
C ALA A 4 3.02 6.18 1.75
N VAL A 5 2.16 5.70 0.86
CA VAL A 5 2.38 5.73 -0.58
C VAL A 5 1.12 6.30 -1.24
N GLU A 6 1.31 7.33 -2.04
CA GLU A 6 0.22 7.94 -2.79
C GLU A 6 0.46 7.79 -4.29
N SER A 7 -0.58 7.37 -5.00
CA SER A 7 -0.57 7.41 -6.45
C SER A 7 -0.93 8.82 -6.90
N TYR A 8 0.00 9.47 -7.56
CA TYR A 8 -0.19 10.82 -8.03
C TYR A 8 -0.78 10.82 -9.44
N SER A 9 -2.07 11.15 -9.54
CA SER A 9 -2.72 11.46 -10.80
C SER A 9 -3.11 12.93 -10.78
N GLY A 10 -2.10 13.80 -10.93
CA GLY A 10 -2.33 15.24 -10.86
C GLY A 10 -3.17 15.73 -12.01
N LYS A 11 -4.27 16.41 -11.72
CA LYS A 11 -5.01 17.17 -12.70
C LYS A 11 -4.11 18.26 -13.25
N GLY A 12 -3.74 18.17 -14.53
CA GLY A 12 -2.92 19.17 -15.21
C GLY A 12 -1.50 18.74 -15.51
N ILE A 13 -1.09 17.56 -15.11
CA ILE A 13 0.20 17.00 -15.52
C ILE A 13 -0.11 15.78 -16.37
N GLU A 14 -0.27 16.00 -17.66
CA GLU A 14 -0.76 15.00 -18.61
C GLU A 14 0.14 13.77 -18.74
N ASP A 15 1.40 13.86 -18.33
CA ASP A 15 2.40 12.83 -18.60
C ASP A 15 2.81 12.00 -17.38
N GLN A 16 2.18 12.19 -16.22
CA GLN A 16 2.58 11.50 -14.99
C GLN A 16 1.51 10.60 -14.41
N GLN A 17 0.82 9.86 -15.27
CA GLN A 17 -0.11 8.84 -14.81
C GLN A 17 0.64 7.74 -14.09
N GLY A 18 0.31 7.55 -12.82
CA GLY A 18 0.83 6.44 -12.04
C GLY A 18 2.16 6.69 -11.34
N GLU A 19 2.60 7.94 -11.22
CA GLU A 19 3.75 8.23 -10.38
C GLU A 19 3.39 8.00 -8.92
N LEU A 20 4.21 7.19 -8.23
CA LEU A 20 4.04 6.92 -6.82
C LEU A 20 4.91 7.85 -5.99
N VAL A 21 4.28 8.49 -5.01
CA VAL A 21 4.98 9.35 -4.07
C VAL A 21 5.08 8.64 -2.73
N PHE A 22 6.30 8.45 -2.26
CA PHE A 22 6.57 7.84 -0.96
C PHE A 22 6.83 8.91 0.09
N SER A 23 6.40 8.65 1.31
CA SER A 23 6.80 9.49 2.43
C SER A 23 8.32 9.41 2.62
N ARG A 24 8.90 10.47 3.17
CA ARG A 24 10.36 10.47 3.45
C ARG A 24 10.75 9.47 4.51
N GLU A 25 9.84 9.21 5.44
CA GLU A 25 10.08 8.34 6.58
C GLU A 25 8.89 7.44 6.81
N MET A 26 9.16 6.26 7.34
CA MET A 26 8.11 5.38 7.84
C MET A 26 7.74 5.76 9.27
N SER A 27 6.44 5.71 9.57
CA SER A 27 5.99 5.74 10.95
C SER A 27 6.26 4.39 11.61
N SER A 28 6.91 4.39 12.75
CA SER A 28 7.22 3.17 13.47
C SER A 28 7.15 3.40 14.98
N THR A 29 6.63 2.41 15.68
CA THR A 29 6.69 2.37 17.15
C THR A 29 7.97 1.70 17.64
N VAL A 30 8.77 1.15 16.74
CA VAL A 30 10.03 0.49 17.04
C VAL A 30 11.17 1.40 16.62
N GLN A 31 12.12 1.64 17.51
CA GLN A 31 13.25 2.53 17.24
C GLN A 31 14.24 1.92 16.26
N ASP A 32 14.56 0.64 16.42
CA ASP A 32 15.54 -0.05 15.59
C ASP A 32 14.84 -1.19 14.83
N MET A 33 14.42 -0.92 13.61
CA MET A 33 13.86 -1.95 12.74
C MET A 33 14.98 -2.74 12.09
N LYS A 34 14.96 -4.05 12.26
CA LYS A 34 15.97 -4.96 11.69
C LYS A 34 15.40 -6.36 11.50
N GLY A 35 16.05 -7.14 10.65
CA GLY A 35 15.72 -8.54 10.44
C GLY A 35 14.81 -8.76 9.25
N ASN A 36 13.82 -9.63 9.42
CA ASN A 36 12.90 -10.02 8.37
C ASN A 36 11.72 -9.04 8.34
N ILE A 37 11.33 -8.62 7.14
CA ILE A 37 10.22 -7.70 6.94
C ILE A 37 9.11 -8.41 6.19
N LEU A 38 7.89 -8.28 6.69
CA LEU A 38 6.68 -8.66 5.97
C LEU A 38 5.94 -7.38 5.57
N LEU A 39 5.90 -7.12 4.27
CA LEU A 39 5.18 -5.99 3.70
C LEU A 39 3.75 -6.42 3.37
N CYS A 40 2.79 -5.84 4.06
CA CYS A 40 1.38 -6.19 3.92
C CYS A 40 0.60 -5.09 3.21
N ASP A 41 -0.26 -5.49 2.30
CA ASP A 41 -1.22 -4.60 1.64
C ASP A 41 -2.56 -5.35 1.49
N ASP A 42 -3.62 -4.63 1.21
CA ASP A 42 -4.93 -5.24 0.99
C ASP A 42 -5.04 -5.84 -0.41
N LEU A 43 -4.53 -5.17 -1.42
CA LEU A 43 -4.76 -5.51 -2.81
C LEU A 43 -3.49 -5.34 -3.65
N SER A 44 -3.19 -6.34 -4.46
CA SER A 44 -2.24 -6.19 -5.56
C SER A 44 -3.03 -6.00 -6.86
N ASP A 45 -3.17 -4.74 -7.30
CA ASP A 45 -3.91 -4.39 -8.52
C ASP A 45 -3.03 -4.62 -9.75
N THR A 46 -2.14 -3.71 -10.05
CA THR A 46 -1.16 -3.88 -11.13
C THR A 46 0.14 -4.52 -10.66
N GLY A 47 0.42 -4.41 -9.38
CA GLY A 47 1.67 -4.87 -8.77
C GLY A 47 2.75 -3.80 -8.70
N VAL A 48 2.53 -2.65 -9.31
CA VAL A 48 3.53 -1.57 -9.36
C VAL A 48 3.82 -1.01 -7.96
N THR A 49 2.79 -0.78 -7.17
CA THR A 49 2.94 -0.24 -5.81
C THR A 49 3.80 -1.16 -4.93
N LEU A 50 3.50 -2.46 -4.92
CA LEU A 50 4.25 -3.42 -4.11
C LEU A 50 5.71 -3.51 -4.57
N ASN A 51 5.93 -3.60 -5.88
CA ASN A 51 7.28 -3.70 -6.42
C ASN A 51 8.14 -2.47 -6.07
N LYS A 52 7.59 -1.28 -6.25
CA LYS A 52 8.29 -0.04 -5.90
C LYS A 52 8.48 0.11 -4.41
N SER A 53 7.51 -0.34 -3.60
CA SER A 53 7.63 -0.30 -2.14
C SER A 53 8.77 -1.18 -1.63
N ILE A 54 8.96 -2.35 -2.22
CA ILE A 54 10.09 -3.22 -1.88
C ILE A 54 11.41 -2.51 -2.19
N GLN A 55 11.51 -1.88 -3.35
CA GLN A 55 12.71 -1.16 -3.74
C GLN A 55 12.98 0.04 -2.84
N TRP A 56 11.93 0.76 -2.48
CA TRP A 56 12.04 1.87 -1.54
C TRP A 56 12.58 1.40 -0.19
N LEU A 57 12.05 0.29 0.34
CA LEU A 57 12.49 -0.27 1.60
C LEU A 57 13.98 -0.70 1.56
N LYS A 58 14.42 -1.31 0.46
CA LYS A 58 15.80 -1.71 0.28
C LYS A 58 16.78 -0.53 0.30
N ASN A 59 16.33 0.64 -0.12
CA ASN A 59 17.13 1.84 -0.18
C ASN A 59 16.89 2.80 0.99
N TYR A 60 15.97 2.46 1.89
CA TYR A 60 15.70 3.29 3.05
C TYR A 60 16.87 3.24 4.03
N VAL A 61 17.55 4.37 4.20
CA VAL A 61 18.80 4.44 4.94
C VAL A 61 18.73 3.90 6.37
N PRO A 62 17.68 4.21 7.17
CA PRO A 62 17.58 3.65 8.52
C PRO A 62 17.49 2.13 8.59
N LEU A 63 17.08 1.47 7.49
CA LEU A 63 16.99 0.01 7.41
C LEU A 63 18.15 -0.62 6.65
N LYS A 64 18.94 0.18 5.96
CA LYS A 64 19.99 -0.31 5.06
C LYS A 64 21.04 -1.11 5.85
N GLY A 65 21.24 -2.34 5.43
CA GLY A 65 22.18 -3.27 6.11
C GLY A 65 21.53 -4.04 7.27
N ASN A 66 20.33 -3.68 7.69
CA ASN A 66 19.62 -4.34 8.78
C ASN A 66 18.50 -5.27 8.32
N ILE A 67 18.17 -5.24 7.04
CA ILE A 67 17.12 -6.10 6.46
C ILE A 67 17.74 -7.41 6.00
N LYS A 68 17.22 -8.53 6.49
CA LYS A 68 17.63 -9.85 6.01
C LYS A 68 16.89 -10.23 4.73
N TYR A 69 15.56 -10.16 4.75
CA TYR A 69 14.74 -10.33 3.55
C TYR A 69 13.41 -9.64 3.72
N ILE A 70 12.75 -9.38 2.59
CA ILE A 70 11.42 -8.80 2.54
C ILE A 70 10.50 -9.80 1.88
N LYS A 71 9.42 -10.17 2.55
CA LYS A 71 8.31 -10.92 1.98
C LYS A 71 7.06 -10.06 1.93
N THR A 72 6.13 -10.45 1.09
CA THR A 72 4.90 -9.69 0.84
C THR A 72 3.68 -10.53 1.10
N ALA A 73 2.64 -9.89 1.62
CA ALA A 73 1.34 -10.51 1.87
C ALA A 73 0.22 -9.56 1.45
N VAL A 74 -0.75 -10.08 0.72
CA VAL A 74 -1.94 -9.33 0.29
C VAL A 74 -3.19 -10.16 0.52
N LEU A 75 -4.34 -9.50 0.65
CA LEU A 75 -5.62 -10.18 0.71
C LEU A 75 -6.05 -10.64 -0.67
N TRP A 76 -5.94 -9.77 -1.67
CA TRP A 76 -6.37 -10.05 -3.03
C TRP A 76 -5.29 -9.72 -4.04
N LYS A 77 -5.13 -10.58 -5.04
CA LYS A 77 -4.31 -10.33 -6.21
C LYS A 77 -5.22 -10.37 -7.43
N LYS A 78 -5.28 -9.28 -8.20
CA LYS A 78 -6.01 -9.25 -9.46
C LYS A 78 -5.31 -10.07 -10.54
N LYS A 79 -6.09 -10.54 -11.52
CA LYS A 79 -5.60 -11.40 -12.60
C LYS A 79 -4.38 -10.81 -13.31
N ASP A 80 -4.44 -9.53 -13.65
CA ASP A 80 -3.40 -8.89 -14.46
C ASP A 80 -2.29 -8.24 -13.61
N SER A 81 -2.28 -8.48 -12.30
CA SER A 81 -1.17 -8.03 -11.46
C SER A 81 0.12 -8.72 -11.89
N THR A 82 1.15 -7.93 -12.18
CA THR A 82 2.47 -8.42 -12.58
C THR A 82 3.33 -8.83 -11.39
N PHE A 83 2.88 -8.52 -10.19
CA PHE A 83 3.61 -8.83 -8.96
C PHE A 83 3.06 -10.12 -8.35
N GLU A 84 3.96 -11.06 -8.03
CA GLU A 84 3.59 -12.28 -7.32
C GLU A 84 3.92 -12.14 -5.84
N PRO A 85 2.93 -11.90 -4.97
CA PRO A 85 3.17 -11.82 -3.53
C PRO A 85 3.56 -13.20 -2.97
N ASP A 86 4.36 -13.21 -1.91
CA ASP A 86 4.73 -14.46 -1.23
C ASP A 86 3.53 -15.13 -0.59
N PHE A 87 2.62 -14.33 -0.05
CA PHE A 87 1.38 -14.81 0.57
C PHE A 87 0.20 -14.04 -0.01
N CYS A 88 -0.83 -14.76 -0.44
CA CYS A 88 -2.05 -14.18 -0.98
C CYS A 88 -3.24 -14.98 -0.50
N ALA A 89 -4.20 -14.30 0.14
CA ALA A 89 -5.40 -14.98 0.64
C ALA A 89 -6.29 -15.43 -0.50
N GLN A 90 -6.46 -14.60 -1.55
CA GLN A 90 -7.29 -14.95 -2.69
C GLN A 90 -6.73 -14.36 -3.99
N LYS A 91 -6.47 -15.23 -4.96
CA LYS A 91 -6.16 -14.83 -6.34
C LYS A 91 -7.46 -14.71 -7.11
N LEU A 92 -7.66 -13.59 -7.77
CA LEU A 92 -8.86 -13.32 -8.56
C LEU A 92 -8.66 -13.72 -10.02
N ASP A 93 -9.73 -14.22 -10.64
CA ASP A 93 -9.71 -14.63 -12.05
C ASP A 93 -10.00 -13.46 -13.01
N SER A 94 -10.20 -12.28 -12.47
CA SER A 94 -10.55 -11.09 -13.21
C SER A 94 -9.94 -9.85 -12.53
N ASN A 95 -10.24 -8.66 -13.06
CA ASN A 95 -9.75 -7.40 -12.53
C ASN A 95 -10.91 -6.52 -12.04
N PRO A 96 -11.74 -7.00 -11.06
CA PRO A 96 -12.86 -6.22 -10.59
C PRO A 96 -12.39 -5.00 -9.80
N TRP A 97 -13.22 -3.98 -9.78
CA TRP A 97 -13.06 -2.90 -8.83
C TRP A 97 -13.49 -3.40 -7.46
N ILE A 98 -12.59 -3.37 -6.49
CA ILE A 98 -12.87 -3.84 -5.13
C ILE A 98 -13.18 -2.64 -4.25
N VAL A 99 -14.39 -2.66 -3.64
CA VAL A 99 -14.79 -1.65 -2.68
C VAL A 99 -14.52 -2.20 -1.28
N GLN A 100 -13.62 -1.53 -0.57
CA GLN A 100 -13.28 -1.90 0.80
C GLN A 100 -14.37 -1.43 1.78
N PRO A 101 -14.60 -2.15 2.89
CA PRO A 101 -15.63 -1.76 3.85
C PRO A 101 -15.44 -0.36 4.43
N PHE A 102 -14.21 0.13 4.46
CA PHE A 102 -13.86 1.43 5.03
C PHE A 102 -13.83 2.56 4.00
N GLU A 103 -13.88 2.29 2.68
CA GLU A 103 -13.71 3.32 1.64
C GLU A 103 -14.75 4.42 1.74
N ARG A 104 -15.98 4.08 2.06
CA ARG A 104 -17.06 5.08 2.19
C ARG A 104 -16.82 6.09 3.30
N TYR A 105 -15.87 5.82 4.19
CA TYR A 105 -15.54 6.72 5.30
C TYR A 105 -14.29 7.55 5.05
N GLU A 106 -13.52 7.24 4.03
CA GLU A 106 -12.25 7.92 3.75
C GLU A 106 -12.44 9.40 3.37
N GLU A 107 -13.54 9.72 2.69
CA GLU A 107 -13.86 11.06 2.24
C GLU A 107 -14.91 11.75 3.12
N ILE A 108 -15.41 11.09 4.14
CA ILE A 108 -16.47 11.62 5.01
C ILE A 108 -15.83 12.25 6.25
N ARG A 109 -16.21 13.47 6.54
CA ARG A 109 -15.76 14.15 7.75
C ARG A 109 -16.42 13.55 9.00
N VAL A 110 -15.75 13.69 10.13
CA VAL A 110 -16.25 13.17 11.41
C VAL A 110 -17.63 13.72 11.74
N GLU A 111 -17.87 14.99 11.45
CA GLU A 111 -19.18 15.62 11.68
C GLU A 111 -20.30 14.93 10.89
N ASP A 112 -20.02 14.53 9.68
CA ASP A 112 -20.99 13.83 8.82
C ASP A 112 -21.30 12.44 9.35
N LEU A 113 -20.30 11.76 9.92
CA LEU A 113 -20.49 10.47 10.57
C LEU A 113 -21.36 10.58 11.81
N VAL A 114 -21.15 11.61 12.61
CA VAL A 114 -21.97 11.88 13.80
C VAL A 114 -23.42 12.13 13.42
N LYS A 115 -23.68 12.91 12.38
CA LYS A 115 -25.05 13.16 11.87
C LYS A 115 -25.72 11.88 11.39
N LYS A 116 -24.99 11.02 10.70
CA LYS A 116 -25.50 9.76 10.15
C LYS A 116 -25.89 8.75 11.23
N HIS A 117 -25.20 8.74 12.36
CA HIS A 117 -25.45 7.81 13.45
C HIS A 117 -26.26 8.41 14.59
N LYS A 118 -26.61 9.68 14.45
CA LYS A 118 -27.50 10.35 15.39
C LYS A 118 -28.92 10.11 14.93
N ASN A 119 -29.61 9.02 15.52
CA ASN A 119 -30.91 8.71 15.12
C ASN A 119 -31.98 8.87 15.57
#